data_eba92bd83edfa0912a0513e88ba060de
#
_entry.id   eba92bd83edfa0912a0513e88ba060de
#
_cell.length_a   1.000
_cell.length_b   1.000
_cell.length_c   1.000
_cell.angle_alpha   90.00
_cell.angle_beta   90.00
_cell.angle_gamma   90.00
#
_symmetry.space_group_name_H-M   'P 1'
#
loop_
_entity.id
_entity.type
_entity.pdbx_description
1 polymer ?
#
loop_
_entity_poly.entity_id
_entity_poly.type
_entity_poly.pdbx_seq_one_letter_code
_entity_poly.pdbx_strand_id
1 'polypeptide(L)'
;VEKILDEINKITLNEEYLSITATVNESIVANKINLNFLIQESEKFLVDRINIKGNNITREEVIRNYLELDEGDPYNEILEKRSVNNIKSLNFFKDVKSEVLDIEEEGKKIINITVEEKATGEIFAGAGVGTNGGTISFGVSENNYLGKGIKVATNLSITEETVKGSFYVTDPNFRNSDKKVNYNIEATEIDRTATSGYKSNKTGLGIGTKFEYLDDFNLGLSTKSLIEKIETDSTASALQKKQKGNYWDTFVNFDFDYDKRNQKFQTSDGFRSSYNINIPLISEVSTLTNSYVYNYYTELYEDNISKFSVYIKATNSLKNENVKLSERLYIPNRRLRGFESGKVGPKDGNDFIGGNYITSFSASSSIPKIL
;
A
#
# COMPACT_ATOMS: atom_id res chain seq x y z
N VAL A 1 10.59 -15.29 -15.37
CA VAL A 1 9.69 -16.19 -16.12
C VAL A 1 8.33 -15.53 -16.27
N GLU A 2 7.63 -15.16 -15.18
CA GLU A 2 6.27 -14.58 -15.23
C GLU A 2 6.15 -13.35 -16.16
N LYS A 3 7.09 -12.39 -16.10
CA LYS A 3 7.08 -11.22 -17.02
C LYS A 3 7.15 -11.62 -18.51
N ILE A 4 7.92 -12.65 -18.83
CA ILE A 4 8.03 -13.13 -20.21
C ILE A 4 6.72 -13.77 -20.62
N LEU A 5 6.10 -14.57 -19.76
CA LEU A 5 4.78 -15.15 -20.01
C LEU A 5 3.70 -14.06 -20.14
N ASP A 6 3.78 -12.99 -19.34
CA ASP A 6 2.88 -11.83 -19.47
C ASP A 6 3.04 -11.10 -20.80
N GLU A 7 4.27 -10.87 -21.27
CA GLU A 7 4.51 -10.25 -22.57
C GLU A 7 4.06 -11.15 -23.74
N ILE A 8 4.31 -12.45 -23.64
CA ILE A 8 3.79 -13.43 -24.62
C ILE A 8 2.26 -13.35 -24.66
N ASN A 9 1.61 -13.32 -23.49
CA ASN A 9 0.16 -13.25 -23.40
C ASN A 9 -0.39 -11.93 -23.99
N LYS A 10 0.25 -10.79 -23.74
CA LYS A 10 -0.12 -9.50 -24.34
C LYS A 10 -0.02 -9.52 -25.87
N ILE A 11 1.08 -10.08 -26.40
CA ILE A 11 1.28 -10.21 -27.84
C ILE A 11 0.20 -11.10 -28.45
N THR A 12 -0.09 -12.23 -27.82
CA THR A 12 -1.04 -13.22 -28.32
C THR A 12 -2.49 -12.73 -28.28
N LEU A 13 -2.87 -11.99 -27.23
CA LEU A 13 -4.19 -11.36 -27.16
C LEU A 13 -4.36 -10.23 -28.19
N ASN A 14 -3.30 -9.47 -28.51
CA ASN A 14 -3.32 -8.40 -29.49
C ASN A 14 -3.34 -8.91 -30.94
N GLU A 15 -2.80 -10.09 -31.20
CA GLU A 15 -2.67 -10.69 -32.56
C GLU A 15 -3.80 -11.68 -32.90
N GLU A 16 -4.91 -11.67 -32.17
CA GLU A 16 -6.08 -12.57 -32.35
C GLU A 16 -5.76 -14.07 -32.19
N TYR A 17 -4.65 -14.43 -31.56
CA TYR A 17 -4.35 -15.80 -31.21
C TYR A 17 -5.14 -16.18 -29.94
N LEU A 18 -6.30 -16.79 -30.13
CA LEU A 18 -7.29 -17.01 -29.06
C LEU A 18 -6.97 -18.23 -28.16
N SER A 19 -6.02 -19.07 -28.51
CA SER A 19 -5.68 -20.25 -27.73
C SER A 19 -4.20 -20.61 -27.89
N ILE A 20 -3.42 -20.41 -26.83
CA ILE A 20 -1.99 -20.66 -26.85
C ILE A 20 -1.60 -21.42 -25.60
N THR A 21 -0.78 -22.45 -25.82
CA THR A 21 -0.10 -23.17 -24.74
C THR A 21 1.37 -22.74 -24.71
N ALA A 22 1.81 -22.12 -23.61
CA ALA A 22 3.20 -21.80 -23.38
C ALA A 22 3.78 -22.68 -22.27
N THR A 23 4.80 -23.47 -22.61
CA THR A 23 5.54 -24.29 -21.66
C THR A 23 6.96 -23.76 -21.51
N VAL A 24 7.50 -23.84 -20.29
CA VAL A 24 8.87 -23.44 -19.98
C VAL A 24 9.66 -24.65 -19.57
N ASN A 25 10.72 -24.94 -20.31
CA ASN A 25 11.68 -25.97 -19.96
C ASN A 25 12.94 -25.33 -19.40
N GLU A 26 13.27 -25.64 -18.16
CA GLU A 26 14.46 -25.15 -17.49
C GLU A 26 15.59 -26.18 -17.58
N SER A 27 16.79 -25.73 -17.97
CA SER A 27 17.99 -26.57 -17.93
C SER A 27 19.16 -25.81 -17.35
N ILE A 28 19.93 -26.44 -16.46
CA ILE A 28 21.11 -25.85 -15.84
C ILE A 28 22.34 -26.34 -16.58
N VAL A 29 23.05 -25.42 -17.24
CA VAL A 29 24.31 -25.71 -17.94
C VAL A 29 25.39 -24.71 -17.47
N ALA A 30 26.50 -25.21 -16.97
CA ALA A 30 27.62 -24.36 -16.52
C ALA A 30 27.23 -23.24 -15.56
N ASN A 31 26.43 -23.56 -14.55
CA ASN A 31 25.91 -22.63 -13.52
C ASN A 31 25.00 -21.52 -14.06
N LYS A 32 24.46 -21.68 -15.27
CA LYS A 32 23.46 -20.81 -15.88
C LYS A 32 22.16 -21.57 -16.09
N ILE A 33 21.05 -20.90 -15.82
CA ILE A 33 19.72 -21.45 -16.09
C ILE A 33 19.34 -21.04 -17.51
N ASN A 34 19.19 -22.01 -18.39
CA ASN A 34 18.63 -21.82 -19.72
C ASN A 34 17.12 -22.04 -19.65
N LEU A 35 16.37 -21.05 -20.09
CA LEU A 35 14.91 -21.12 -20.20
C LEU A 35 14.54 -21.27 -21.68
N ASN A 36 13.86 -22.36 -22.01
CA ASN A 36 13.33 -22.58 -23.35
C ASN A 36 11.80 -22.47 -23.29
N PHE A 37 11.25 -21.43 -23.92
CA PHE A 37 9.82 -21.20 -24.03
C PHE A 37 9.31 -21.87 -25.30
N LEU A 38 8.46 -22.88 -25.14
CA LEU A 38 7.76 -23.51 -26.25
C LEU A 38 6.35 -22.95 -26.31
N ILE A 39 6.05 -22.24 -27.40
CA ILE A 39 4.76 -21.59 -27.62
C ILE A 39 4.11 -22.32 -28.79
N GLN A 40 2.91 -22.86 -28.57
CA GLN A 40 2.15 -23.59 -29.57
C GLN A 40 0.73 -23.02 -29.65
N GLU A 41 0.22 -22.78 -30.84
CA GLU A 41 -1.19 -22.55 -31.05
C GLU A 41 -1.92 -23.88 -30.81
N SER A 42 -2.95 -23.85 -29.95
CA SER A 42 -3.81 -25.00 -29.64
C SER A 42 -5.18 -24.83 -30.28
N GLU A 43 -5.96 -25.89 -30.29
CA GLU A 43 -7.36 -25.81 -30.71
C GLU A 43 -8.12 -24.77 -29.87
N LYS A 44 -9.06 -24.06 -30.50
CA LYS A 44 -9.86 -23.01 -29.83
C LYS A 44 -10.94 -23.68 -29.01
N PHE A 45 -10.77 -23.63 -27.70
CA PHE A 45 -11.78 -24.03 -26.73
C PHE A 45 -12.35 -22.79 -26.04
N LEU A 46 -13.67 -22.77 -25.82
CA LEU A 46 -14.33 -21.73 -25.01
C LEU A 46 -14.50 -22.23 -23.57
N VAL A 47 -14.44 -21.33 -22.62
CA VAL A 47 -14.82 -21.61 -21.22
C VAL A 47 -16.33 -21.74 -21.15
N ASP A 48 -16.83 -22.96 -20.92
CA ASP A 48 -18.27 -23.20 -20.77
C ASP A 48 -18.75 -22.76 -19.39
N ARG A 49 -18.00 -23.15 -18.35
CA ARG A 49 -18.37 -22.88 -16.97
C ARG A 49 -17.15 -22.87 -16.05
N ILE A 50 -17.23 -21.99 -15.03
CA ILE A 50 -16.24 -21.94 -13.93
C ILE A 50 -16.96 -22.31 -12.63
N ASN A 51 -16.67 -23.49 -12.09
CA ASN A 51 -17.22 -23.96 -10.83
C ASN A 51 -16.25 -23.67 -9.70
N ILE A 52 -16.74 -23.05 -8.62
CA ILE A 52 -15.96 -22.77 -7.42
C ILE A 52 -16.53 -23.63 -6.28
N LYS A 53 -15.63 -24.34 -5.57
CA LYS A 53 -15.99 -25.27 -4.48
C LYS A 53 -15.08 -25.07 -3.27
N GLY A 54 -15.62 -25.33 -2.07
CA GLY A 54 -14.86 -25.25 -0.81
C GLY A 54 -14.90 -23.90 -0.13
N ASN A 55 -15.54 -22.90 -0.74
CA ASN A 55 -15.74 -21.56 -0.20
C ASN A 55 -16.97 -21.49 0.70
N ASN A 56 -16.85 -22.02 1.92
CA ASN A 56 -17.97 -22.08 2.88
C ASN A 56 -18.27 -20.74 3.55
N ILE A 57 -17.23 -19.90 3.72
CA ILE A 57 -17.29 -18.56 4.35
C ILE A 57 -17.16 -17.48 3.29
N THR A 58 -16.14 -17.60 2.41
CA THR A 58 -15.85 -16.60 1.37
C THR A 58 -16.93 -16.66 0.29
N ARG A 59 -17.53 -15.52 -0.03
CA ARG A 59 -18.52 -15.44 -1.08
C ARG A 59 -17.88 -15.72 -2.43
N GLU A 60 -18.61 -16.38 -3.30
CA GLU A 60 -18.15 -16.75 -4.65
C GLU A 60 -17.74 -15.52 -5.46
N GLU A 61 -18.49 -14.42 -5.36
CA GLU A 61 -18.18 -13.14 -6.01
C GLU A 61 -16.77 -12.61 -5.68
N VAL A 62 -16.30 -12.82 -4.43
CA VAL A 62 -14.95 -12.41 -4.02
C VAL A 62 -13.88 -13.19 -4.78
N ILE A 63 -14.09 -14.46 -5.01
CA ILE A 63 -13.15 -15.31 -5.76
C ILE A 63 -13.21 -14.96 -7.25
N ARG A 64 -14.44 -14.78 -7.79
CA ARG A 64 -14.65 -14.41 -9.21
C ARG A 64 -13.98 -13.10 -9.60
N ASN A 65 -13.94 -12.10 -8.71
CA ASN A 65 -13.24 -10.83 -8.94
C ASN A 65 -11.72 -10.95 -9.18
N TYR A 66 -11.14 -12.13 -8.96
CA TYR A 66 -9.71 -12.41 -9.15
C TYR A 66 -9.45 -13.40 -10.29
N LEU A 67 -10.49 -13.75 -11.04
CA LEU A 67 -10.36 -14.51 -12.28
C LEU A 67 -9.92 -13.59 -13.42
N GLU A 68 -9.08 -14.12 -14.30
CA GLU A 68 -8.64 -13.47 -15.55
C GLU A 68 -9.39 -14.02 -16.77
N LEU A 69 -10.27 -15.01 -16.55
CA LEU A 69 -11.11 -15.65 -17.54
C LEU A 69 -12.55 -15.65 -17.06
N ASP A 70 -13.47 -15.34 -17.95
CA ASP A 70 -14.91 -15.45 -17.74
C ASP A 70 -15.53 -16.59 -18.55
N GLU A 71 -16.74 -16.97 -18.19
CA GLU A 71 -17.53 -17.94 -18.95
C GLU A 71 -17.88 -17.35 -20.33
N GLY A 72 -17.55 -18.07 -21.39
CA GLY A 72 -17.67 -17.63 -22.78
C GLY A 72 -16.35 -17.14 -23.40
N ASP A 73 -15.33 -16.87 -22.60
CA ASP A 73 -14.03 -16.47 -23.11
C ASP A 73 -13.30 -17.62 -23.79
N PRO A 74 -12.38 -17.34 -24.74
CA PRO A 74 -11.42 -18.32 -25.21
C PRO A 74 -10.53 -18.80 -24.05
N TYR A 75 -10.45 -20.13 -23.89
CA TYR A 75 -9.60 -20.70 -22.86
C TYR A 75 -8.12 -20.40 -23.13
N ASN A 76 -7.44 -19.93 -22.09
CA ASN A 76 -6.00 -19.71 -22.10
C ASN A 76 -5.40 -20.21 -20.78
N GLU A 77 -4.47 -21.18 -20.86
CA GLU A 77 -3.83 -21.80 -19.69
C GLU A 77 -3.04 -20.79 -18.84
N ILE A 78 -2.47 -19.74 -19.48
CA ILE A 78 -1.72 -18.70 -18.77
C ILE A 78 -2.66 -17.86 -17.91
N LEU A 79 -3.81 -17.46 -18.46
CA LEU A 79 -4.83 -16.70 -17.73
C LEU A 79 -5.46 -17.52 -16.60
N GLU A 80 -5.66 -18.84 -16.85
CA GLU A 80 -6.12 -19.76 -15.81
C GLU A 80 -5.13 -19.84 -14.65
N LYS A 81 -3.82 -20.05 -14.93
CA LYS A 81 -2.76 -20.07 -13.91
C LYS A 81 -2.65 -18.73 -13.16
N ARG A 82 -2.81 -17.60 -13.87
CA ARG A 82 -2.84 -16.28 -13.23
C ARG A 82 -4.05 -16.12 -12.30
N SER A 83 -5.23 -16.56 -12.73
CA SER A 83 -6.43 -16.60 -11.89
C SER A 83 -6.19 -17.36 -10.59
N VAL A 84 -5.61 -18.56 -10.66
CA VAL A 84 -5.24 -19.34 -9.48
C VAL A 84 -4.25 -18.61 -8.58
N ASN A 85 -3.23 -17.95 -9.14
CA ASN A 85 -2.25 -17.20 -8.39
C ASN A 85 -2.86 -15.94 -7.74
N ASN A 86 -3.75 -15.26 -8.45
CA ASN A 86 -4.48 -14.12 -7.91
C ASN A 86 -5.33 -14.52 -6.70
N ILE A 87 -6.07 -15.65 -6.80
CA ILE A 87 -6.86 -16.19 -5.70
C ILE A 87 -5.96 -16.59 -4.52
N LYS A 88 -4.81 -17.23 -4.77
CA LYS A 88 -3.80 -17.53 -3.72
C LYS A 88 -3.29 -16.27 -3.03
N SER A 89 -3.13 -15.17 -3.77
CA SER A 89 -2.63 -13.89 -3.26
C SER A 89 -3.56 -13.21 -2.26
N LEU A 90 -4.86 -13.56 -2.25
CA LEU A 90 -5.81 -13.12 -1.24
C LEU A 90 -5.40 -13.56 0.18
N ASN A 91 -4.67 -14.65 0.28
CA ASN A 91 -4.26 -15.25 1.56
C ASN A 91 -5.44 -15.67 2.47
N PHE A 92 -6.61 -15.96 1.87
CA PHE A 92 -7.80 -16.48 2.54
C PHE A 92 -7.83 -18.01 2.57
N PHE A 93 -7.04 -18.62 1.72
CA PHE A 93 -7.05 -20.06 1.48
C PHE A 93 -5.70 -20.67 1.86
N LYS A 94 -5.77 -21.90 2.40
CA LYS A 94 -4.61 -22.73 2.67
C LYS A 94 -4.11 -23.38 1.38
N ASP A 95 -5.06 -23.80 0.51
CA ASP A 95 -4.79 -24.37 -0.80
C ASP A 95 -5.82 -23.88 -1.84
N VAL A 96 -5.37 -23.76 -3.08
CA VAL A 96 -6.19 -23.44 -4.25
C VAL A 96 -5.74 -24.32 -5.39
N LYS A 97 -6.65 -25.15 -5.90
CA LYS A 97 -6.42 -26.07 -7.02
C LYS A 97 -7.37 -25.73 -8.15
N SER A 98 -6.89 -25.88 -9.37
CA SER A 98 -7.69 -25.84 -10.57
C SER A 98 -7.60 -27.15 -11.32
N GLU A 99 -8.71 -27.61 -11.84
CA GLU A 99 -8.84 -28.78 -12.72
C GLU A 99 -9.66 -28.36 -13.93
N VAL A 100 -9.10 -28.61 -15.11
CA VAL A 100 -9.75 -28.30 -16.40
C VAL A 100 -10.25 -29.58 -17.02
N LEU A 101 -11.54 -29.62 -17.34
CA LEU A 101 -12.21 -30.73 -17.99
C LEU A 101 -12.57 -30.37 -19.43
N ASP A 102 -12.17 -31.20 -20.38
CA ASP A 102 -12.48 -30.99 -21.79
C ASP A 102 -13.83 -31.59 -22.15
N ILE A 103 -14.65 -30.83 -22.87
CA ILE A 103 -15.86 -31.30 -23.56
C ILE A 103 -15.54 -31.28 -25.07
N GLU A 104 -14.81 -32.33 -25.52
CA GLU A 104 -14.24 -32.37 -26.87
C GLU A 104 -15.29 -32.23 -27.98
N GLU A 105 -16.45 -32.89 -27.83
CA GLU A 105 -17.55 -32.84 -28.81
C GLU A 105 -18.13 -31.43 -29.03
N GLU A 106 -17.96 -30.51 -28.06
CA GLU A 106 -18.49 -29.16 -28.12
C GLU A 106 -17.41 -28.06 -28.28
N GLY A 107 -16.12 -28.42 -28.27
CA GLY A 107 -15.02 -27.44 -28.30
C GLY A 107 -15.02 -26.54 -27.06
N LYS A 108 -15.37 -27.08 -25.89
CA LYS A 108 -15.53 -26.33 -24.64
C LYS A 108 -14.73 -26.93 -23.49
N LYS A 109 -14.46 -26.09 -22.49
CA LYS A 109 -13.75 -26.49 -21.27
C LYS A 109 -14.52 -26.04 -20.03
N ILE A 110 -14.53 -26.88 -19.00
CA ILE A 110 -15.04 -26.53 -17.67
C ILE A 110 -13.85 -26.37 -16.74
N ILE A 111 -13.78 -25.25 -16.03
CA ILE A 111 -12.76 -24.97 -15.04
C ILE A 111 -13.37 -25.21 -13.64
N ASN A 112 -12.80 -26.18 -12.90
CA ASN A 112 -13.19 -26.45 -11.52
C ASN A 112 -12.11 -25.89 -10.57
N ILE A 113 -12.44 -24.83 -9.83
CA ILE A 113 -11.56 -24.26 -8.81
C ILE A 113 -12.01 -24.77 -7.45
N THR A 114 -11.11 -25.46 -6.74
CA THR A 114 -11.34 -25.96 -5.39
C THR A 114 -10.45 -25.20 -4.43
N VAL A 115 -11.05 -24.59 -3.40
CA VAL A 115 -10.34 -23.84 -2.37
C VAL A 115 -10.48 -24.52 -1.00
N GLU A 116 -9.43 -24.43 -0.18
CA GLU A 116 -9.45 -24.81 1.25
C GLU A 116 -9.27 -23.56 2.09
N GLU A 117 -10.33 -23.13 2.79
CA GLU A 117 -10.32 -21.89 3.58
C GLU A 117 -9.45 -22.01 4.83
N LYS A 118 -8.89 -20.89 5.27
CA LYS A 118 -8.18 -20.77 6.55
C LYS A 118 -8.67 -19.56 7.33
N ALA A 119 -8.30 -19.47 8.60
CA ALA A 119 -8.57 -18.29 9.41
C ALA A 119 -7.91 -17.03 8.77
N THR A 120 -8.68 -15.95 8.63
CA THR A 120 -8.28 -14.67 8.04
C THR A 120 -8.11 -13.56 9.07
N GLY A 121 -8.50 -13.84 10.33
CA GLY A 121 -8.29 -12.96 11.47
C GLY A 121 -6.88 -13.04 12.02
N GLU A 122 -6.31 -11.90 12.37
CA GLU A 122 -4.97 -11.77 12.95
C GLU A 122 -5.00 -10.89 14.19
N ILE A 123 -4.26 -11.27 15.22
CA ILE A 123 -4.02 -10.47 16.41
C ILE A 123 -2.51 -10.28 16.54
N PHE A 124 -2.08 -9.06 16.74
CA PHE A 124 -0.70 -8.81 17.06
C PHE A 124 -0.57 -7.97 18.35
N ALA A 125 0.48 -8.23 19.10
CA ALA A 125 0.91 -7.41 20.23
C ALA A 125 2.43 -7.28 20.15
N GLY A 126 2.93 -6.09 20.39
CA GLY A 126 4.36 -5.81 20.34
C GLY A 126 4.77 -4.78 21.38
N ALA A 127 5.99 -4.91 21.86
CA ALA A 127 6.63 -3.91 22.70
C ALA A 127 8.04 -3.64 22.16
N GLY A 128 8.48 -2.40 22.24
CA GLY A 128 9.79 -1.98 21.80
C GLY A 128 10.32 -0.83 22.63
N VAL A 129 11.64 -0.64 22.62
CA VAL A 129 12.32 0.49 23.26
C VAL A 129 13.19 1.18 22.21
N GLY A 130 13.09 2.49 22.16
CA GLY A 130 13.83 3.32 21.22
C GLY A 130 14.30 4.64 21.84
N THR A 131 14.84 5.50 21.02
CA THR A 131 15.31 6.85 21.45
C THR A 131 14.19 7.75 21.97
N ASN A 132 12.92 7.42 21.69
CA ASN A 132 11.73 8.15 22.13
C ASN A 132 10.96 7.41 23.24
N GLY A 133 11.67 6.60 24.05
CA GLY A 133 11.07 5.82 25.11
C GLY A 133 10.51 4.47 24.69
N GLY A 134 9.70 3.88 25.55
CA GLY A 134 9.00 2.62 25.29
C GLY A 134 7.80 2.79 24.37
N THR A 135 7.53 1.76 23.57
CA THR A 135 6.31 1.68 22.74
C THR A 135 5.63 0.35 22.99
N ILE A 136 4.33 0.38 23.21
CA ILE A 136 3.46 -0.80 23.25
C ILE A 136 2.45 -0.65 22.09
N SER A 137 2.28 -1.71 21.33
CA SER A 137 1.31 -1.74 20.24
C SER A 137 0.46 -2.99 20.31
N PHE A 138 -0.82 -2.82 20.00
CA PHE A 138 -1.79 -3.91 19.90
C PHE A 138 -2.65 -3.69 18.67
N GLY A 139 -2.98 -4.77 17.97
CA GLY A 139 -3.86 -4.70 16.81
C GLY A 139 -4.64 -5.97 16.58
N VAL A 140 -5.81 -5.81 16.00
CA VAL A 140 -6.68 -6.88 15.54
C VAL A 140 -7.09 -6.56 14.11
N SER A 141 -7.01 -7.55 13.24
CA SER A 141 -7.52 -7.41 11.86
C SER A 141 -8.27 -8.66 11.43
N GLU A 142 -9.28 -8.45 10.60
CA GLU A 142 -9.98 -9.48 9.84
C GLU A 142 -9.87 -9.10 8.36
N ASN A 143 -9.27 -9.99 7.56
CA ASN A 143 -9.00 -9.69 6.16
C ASN A 143 -10.15 -10.11 5.22
N ASN A 144 -11.10 -10.91 5.71
CA ASN A 144 -12.27 -11.38 4.94
C ASN A 144 -13.56 -11.24 5.75
N TYR A 145 -13.85 -10.02 6.21
CA TYR A 145 -15.00 -9.75 7.07
C TYR A 145 -16.33 -10.17 6.42
N LEU A 146 -17.05 -11.06 7.10
CA LEU A 146 -18.31 -11.68 6.64
C LEU A 146 -18.20 -12.39 5.28
N GLY A 147 -17.01 -12.87 4.94
CA GLY A 147 -16.75 -13.55 3.66
C GLY A 147 -16.78 -12.63 2.43
N LYS A 148 -16.77 -11.30 2.62
CA LYS A 148 -16.90 -10.31 1.55
C LYS A 148 -15.55 -9.80 0.99
N GLY A 149 -14.42 -10.36 1.42
CA GLY A 149 -13.10 -9.84 1.05
C GLY A 149 -12.78 -8.47 1.65
N ILE A 150 -13.65 -7.94 2.51
CA ILE A 150 -13.48 -6.64 3.17
C ILE A 150 -12.50 -6.82 4.33
N LYS A 151 -11.48 -5.96 4.37
CA LYS A 151 -10.57 -5.88 5.50
C LYS A 151 -11.06 -4.90 6.55
N VAL A 152 -11.16 -5.36 7.80
CA VAL A 152 -11.42 -4.53 8.97
C VAL A 152 -10.24 -4.65 9.92
N ALA A 153 -9.69 -3.52 10.38
CA ALA A 153 -8.58 -3.53 11.31
C ALA A 153 -8.65 -2.41 12.33
N THR A 154 -8.21 -2.69 13.55
CA THR A 154 -8.00 -1.69 14.60
C THR A 154 -6.60 -1.82 15.15
N ASN A 155 -5.95 -0.68 15.45
CA ASN A 155 -4.63 -0.64 16.05
C ASN A 155 -4.61 0.41 17.14
N LEU A 156 -3.88 0.08 18.23
CA LEU A 156 -3.56 0.97 19.33
C LEU A 156 -2.05 0.98 19.50
N SER A 157 -1.47 2.17 19.60
CA SER A 157 -0.05 2.36 19.91
C SER A 157 0.10 3.38 21.03
N ILE A 158 0.89 3.04 22.04
CA ILE A 158 1.11 3.85 23.25
C ILE A 158 2.61 4.05 23.41
N THR A 159 3.01 5.30 23.53
CA THR A 159 4.36 5.72 23.93
C THR A 159 4.28 6.63 25.16
N GLU A 160 5.41 7.10 25.68
CA GLU A 160 5.42 8.04 26.81
C GLU A 160 4.62 9.34 26.54
N GLU A 161 4.69 9.84 25.31
CA GLU A 161 4.08 11.13 24.94
C GLU A 161 2.87 10.98 24.01
N THR A 162 2.60 9.77 23.49
CA THR A 162 1.58 9.62 22.43
C THR A 162 0.73 8.39 22.64
N VAL A 163 -0.58 8.56 22.56
CA VAL A 163 -1.55 7.48 22.41
C VAL A 163 -2.23 7.63 21.06
N LYS A 164 -2.14 6.61 20.22
CA LYS A 164 -2.73 6.61 18.88
C LYS A 164 -3.62 5.38 18.68
N GLY A 165 -4.90 5.63 18.42
CA GLY A 165 -5.88 4.63 18.01
C GLY A 165 -6.27 4.82 16.53
N SER A 166 -6.52 3.73 15.83
CA SER A 166 -7.03 3.78 14.45
C SER A 166 -7.91 2.58 14.16
N PHE A 167 -8.94 2.82 13.37
CA PHE A 167 -9.86 1.83 12.83
C PHE A 167 -10.00 2.06 11.33
N TYR A 168 -9.86 0.98 10.53
CA TYR A 168 -10.07 1.06 9.09
C TYR A 168 -10.96 -0.06 8.58
N VAL A 169 -11.71 0.28 7.54
CA VAL A 169 -12.43 -0.66 6.69
C VAL A 169 -11.92 -0.45 5.27
N THR A 170 -11.48 -1.51 4.63
CA THR A 170 -11.01 -1.49 3.24
C THR A 170 -11.82 -2.48 2.44
N ASP A 171 -12.52 -1.99 1.45
CA ASP A 171 -13.18 -2.79 0.42
C ASP A 171 -12.31 -2.74 -0.85
N PRO A 172 -11.64 -3.84 -1.24
CA PRO A 172 -10.73 -3.85 -2.38
C PRO A 172 -11.46 -3.79 -3.72
N ASN A 173 -12.70 -4.29 -3.79
CA ASN A 173 -13.51 -4.42 -5.00
C ASN A 173 -14.88 -3.78 -4.81
N PHE A 174 -14.91 -2.50 -4.44
CA PHE A 174 -16.14 -1.80 -4.12
C PHE A 174 -17.18 -1.91 -5.25
N ARG A 175 -18.35 -2.51 -4.92
CA ARG A 175 -19.42 -2.82 -5.87
C ARG A 175 -18.95 -3.68 -7.06
N ASN A 176 -18.11 -4.68 -6.80
CA ASN A 176 -17.52 -5.56 -7.81
C ASN A 176 -16.78 -4.80 -8.93
N SER A 177 -16.08 -3.75 -8.57
CA SER A 177 -15.23 -2.98 -9.48
C SER A 177 -13.77 -3.04 -9.03
N ASP A 178 -12.84 -2.64 -9.89
CA ASP A 178 -11.41 -2.53 -9.57
C ASP A 178 -11.07 -1.37 -8.63
N LYS A 179 -12.09 -0.70 -8.08
CA LYS A 179 -11.93 0.46 -7.22
C LYS A 179 -11.87 0.05 -5.77
N LYS A 180 -10.73 0.29 -5.17
CA LYS A 180 -10.55 0.13 -3.73
C LYS A 180 -11.12 1.34 -2.98
N VAL A 181 -11.97 1.09 -1.98
CA VAL A 181 -12.49 2.14 -1.09
C VAL A 181 -12.03 1.88 0.34
N ASN A 182 -11.56 2.94 0.98
CA ASN A 182 -11.10 2.89 2.37
C ASN A 182 -11.90 3.87 3.21
N TYR A 183 -12.31 3.42 4.39
CA TYR A 183 -12.85 4.24 5.46
C TYR A 183 -11.90 4.17 6.65
N ASN A 184 -11.61 5.30 7.28
CA ASN A 184 -10.77 5.31 8.46
C ASN A 184 -11.28 6.28 9.52
N ILE A 185 -11.09 5.87 10.78
CA ILE A 185 -11.25 6.72 11.95
C ILE A 185 -9.93 6.65 12.68
N GLU A 186 -9.41 7.79 13.08
CA GLU A 186 -8.19 7.86 13.90
C GLU A 186 -8.35 8.84 15.06
N ALA A 187 -7.72 8.51 16.17
CA ALA A 187 -7.59 9.37 17.31
C ALA A 187 -6.13 9.37 17.77
N THR A 188 -5.58 10.56 18.02
CA THR A 188 -4.22 10.73 18.49
C THR A 188 -4.19 11.75 19.60
N GLU A 189 -3.66 11.37 20.73
CA GLU A 189 -3.30 12.28 21.80
C GLU A 189 -1.78 12.38 21.88
N ILE A 190 -1.26 13.60 21.90
CA ILE A 190 0.14 13.92 22.13
C ILE A 190 0.18 14.76 23.40
N ASP A 191 0.82 14.25 24.45
CA ASP A 191 0.99 14.95 25.72
C ASP A 191 2.47 15.23 25.98
N ARG A 192 2.85 16.48 25.82
CA ARG A 192 4.18 17.04 26.09
C ARG A 192 4.11 18.13 27.15
N THR A 193 3.12 18.08 28.03
CA THR A 193 2.98 19.08 29.09
C THR A 193 4.20 19.11 30.01
N ALA A 194 4.78 17.96 30.33
CA ALA A 194 5.97 17.86 31.17
C ALA A 194 7.26 18.40 30.50
N THR A 195 7.35 18.36 29.16
CA THR A 195 8.56 18.73 28.41
C THR A 195 8.47 20.10 27.72
N SER A 196 7.27 20.47 27.25
CA SER A 196 7.08 21.65 26.41
C SER A 196 5.79 22.43 26.73
N GLY A 197 5.05 22.03 27.77
CA GLY A 197 3.79 22.70 28.13
C GLY A 197 2.68 22.60 27.09
N TYR A 198 2.71 21.58 26.20
CA TYR A 198 1.85 21.44 25.05
C TYR A 198 1.14 20.09 25.04
N LYS A 199 -0.17 20.11 24.78
CA LYS A 199 -0.98 18.91 24.56
C LYS A 199 -1.88 19.08 23.34
N SER A 200 -1.98 18.04 22.51
CA SER A 200 -2.87 18.00 21.33
C SER A 200 -3.69 16.72 21.34
N ASN A 201 -5.00 16.89 21.18
CA ASN A 201 -5.95 15.80 20.97
C ASN A 201 -6.56 15.95 19.57
N LYS A 202 -6.34 14.99 18.71
CA LYS A 202 -6.80 14.98 17.32
C LYS A 202 -7.65 13.75 17.06
N THR A 203 -8.87 13.96 16.56
CA THR A 203 -9.76 12.90 16.09
C THR A 203 -10.23 13.21 14.69
N GLY A 204 -10.17 12.22 13.82
CA GLY A 204 -10.53 12.39 12.42
C GLY A 204 -11.16 11.16 11.81
N LEU A 205 -11.94 11.43 10.77
CA LEU A 205 -12.51 10.40 9.91
C LEU A 205 -12.14 10.71 8.45
N GLY A 206 -11.97 9.66 7.67
CA GLY A 206 -11.61 9.79 6.27
C GLY A 206 -12.29 8.73 5.41
N ILE A 207 -12.46 9.07 4.15
CA ILE A 207 -12.87 8.18 3.08
C ILE A 207 -11.97 8.41 1.89
N GLY A 208 -11.57 7.34 1.21
CA GLY A 208 -10.74 7.46 0.02
C GLY A 208 -10.94 6.31 -0.94
N THR A 209 -10.57 6.54 -2.17
CA THR A 209 -10.52 5.53 -3.23
C THR A 209 -9.15 5.55 -3.90
N LYS A 210 -8.72 4.39 -4.38
CA LYS A 210 -7.51 4.24 -5.19
C LYS A 210 -7.78 3.21 -6.28
N PHE A 211 -7.35 3.51 -7.49
CA PHE A 211 -7.50 2.64 -8.65
C PHE A 211 -6.34 2.86 -9.63
N GLU A 212 -6.06 1.88 -10.44
CA GLU A 212 -5.13 1.99 -11.55
C GLU A 212 -5.81 2.72 -12.70
N TYR A 213 -5.24 3.85 -13.12
CA TYR A 213 -5.78 4.69 -14.18
C TYR A 213 -5.15 4.40 -15.53
N LEU A 214 -3.86 4.11 -15.53
CA LEU A 214 -3.06 3.63 -16.65
C LEU A 214 -2.12 2.55 -16.10
N ASP A 215 -1.56 1.74 -16.98
CA ASP A 215 -0.59 0.70 -16.60
C ASP A 215 0.49 1.25 -15.69
N ASP A 216 0.64 0.64 -14.51
CA ASP A 216 1.59 1.02 -13.45
C ASP A 216 1.35 2.41 -12.83
N PHE A 217 0.27 3.12 -13.21
CA PHE A 217 -0.07 4.45 -12.71
C PHE A 217 -1.37 4.45 -11.92
N ASN A 218 -1.26 4.62 -10.62
CA ASN A 218 -2.38 4.64 -9.69
C ASN A 218 -2.78 6.06 -9.30
N LEU A 219 -4.06 6.33 -9.32
CA LEU A 219 -4.68 7.54 -8.78
C LEU A 219 -5.38 7.23 -7.46
N GLY A 220 -5.12 8.07 -6.45
CA GLY A 220 -5.83 8.08 -5.19
C GLY A 220 -6.54 9.40 -4.98
N LEU A 221 -7.78 9.34 -4.49
CA LEU A 221 -8.55 10.49 -4.03
C LEU A 221 -9.09 10.18 -2.65
N SER A 222 -8.84 11.06 -1.69
CA SER A 222 -9.42 10.91 -0.37
C SER A 222 -9.82 12.23 0.24
N THR A 223 -10.79 12.20 1.13
CA THR A 223 -11.13 13.33 1.99
C THR A 223 -10.96 12.92 3.45
N LYS A 224 -10.48 13.84 4.25
CA LYS A 224 -10.29 13.64 5.69
C LYS A 224 -10.78 14.87 6.43
N SER A 225 -11.67 14.65 7.39
CA SER A 225 -12.12 15.69 8.32
C SER A 225 -11.61 15.38 9.71
N LEU A 226 -11.07 16.35 10.39
CA LEU A 226 -10.49 16.16 11.72
C LEU A 226 -10.83 17.35 12.64
N ILE A 227 -10.98 17.04 13.92
CA ILE A 227 -11.11 18.00 15.03
C ILE A 227 -9.84 17.87 15.85
N GLU A 228 -9.20 19.00 16.12
CA GLU A 228 -8.01 19.09 16.94
C GLU A 228 -8.23 20.08 18.08
N LYS A 229 -7.93 19.66 19.31
CA LYS A 229 -7.88 20.52 20.48
C LYS A 229 -6.44 20.68 20.92
N ILE A 230 -5.97 21.93 20.97
CA ILE A 230 -4.62 22.28 21.44
C ILE A 230 -4.74 22.97 22.81
N GLU A 231 -4.05 22.45 23.80
CA GLU A 231 -3.95 22.99 25.15
C GLU A 231 -2.49 23.34 25.46
N THR A 232 -2.29 24.42 26.22
CA THR A 232 -0.95 24.86 26.61
C THR A 232 -0.98 25.34 28.06
N ASP A 233 0.13 25.17 28.76
CA ASP A 233 0.35 25.70 30.10
C ASP A 233 1.30 26.92 30.12
N SER A 234 1.78 27.31 31.31
CA SER A 234 2.68 28.46 31.49
C SER A 234 4.07 28.26 30.88
N THR A 235 4.51 27.01 30.74
CA THR A 235 5.86 26.63 30.24
C THR A 235 5.95 26.60 28.73
N ALA A 236 4.80 26.55 28.03
CA ALA A 236 4.74 26.52 26.58
C ALA A 236 5.40 27.73 25.92
N SER A 237 5.98 27.52 24.74
CA SER A 237 6.59 28.57 23.94
C SER A 237 5.58 29.63 23.49
N ALA A 238 6.06 30.78 23.08
CA ALA A 238 5.19 31.89 22.64
C ALA A 238 4.33 31.49 21.43
N LEU A 239 4.88 30.72 20.51
CA LEU A 239 4.17 30.23 19.33
C LEU A 239 3.12 29.18 19.68
N GLN A 240 3.42 28.26 20.61
CA GLN A 240 2.47 27.25 21.11
C GLN A 240 1.28 27.92 21.79
N LYS A 241 1.50 28.92 22.67
CA LYS A 241 0.44 29.66 23.35
C LYS A 241 -0.52 30.36 22.36
N LYS A 242 -0.01 30.88 21.23
CA LYS A 242 -0.83 31.50 20.20
C LYS A 242 -1.74 30.51 19.46
N GLN A 243 -1.41 29.22 19.49
CA GLN A 243 -2.15 28.18 18.79
C GLN A 243 -3.07 27.36 19.70
N LYS A 244 -3.24 27.77 20.97
CA LYS A 244 -4.24 27.18 21.87
C LYS A 244 -5.63 27.39 21.29
N GLY A 245 -6.42 26.30 21.15
CA GLY A 245 -7.78 26.39 20.61
C GLY A 245 -8.33 25.07 20.14
N ASN A 246 -9.51 25.15 19.55
CA ASN A 246 -10.17 24.04 18.89
C ASN A 246 -10.22 24.33 17.40
N TYR A 247 -9.82 23.38 16.58
CA TYR A 247 -9.73 23.49 15.13
C TYR A 247 -10.57 22.41 14.47
N TRP A 248 -11.27 22.76 13.43
CA TRP A 248 -11.91 21.81 12.53
C TRP A 248 -11.32 22.00 11.14
N ASP A 249 -10.69 20.95 10.64
CA ASP A 249 -10.05 20.95 9.34
C ASP A 249 -10.61 19.83 8.47
N THR A 250 -10.88 20.14 7.23
CA THR A 250 -11.24 19.17 6.21
C THR A 250 -10.34 19.35 5.00
N PHE A 251 -9.72 18.25 4.56
CA PHE A 251 -8.78 18.21 3.46
C PHE A 251 -9.26 17.27 2.36
N VAL A 252 -8.91 17.61 1.12
CA VAL A 252 -8.89 16.66 0.01
C VAL A 252 -7.46 16.34 -0.33
N ASN A 253 -7.19 15.06 -0.48
CA ASN A 253 -5.89 14.53 -0.81
C ASN A 253 -5.94 13.85 -2.18
N PHE A 254 -4.97 14.18 -3.03
CA PHE A 254 -4.70 13.47 -4.28
C PHE A 254 -3.36 12.75 -4.16
N ASP A 255 -3.34 11.51 -4.57
CA ASP A 255 -2.17 10.64 -4.59
C ASP A 255 -1.93 10.13 -6.02
N PHE A 256 -0.73 10.35 -6.53
CA PHE A 256 -0.28 9.93 -7.85
C PHE A 256 0.91 8.99 -7.64
N ASP A 257 0.79 7.75 -8.07
CA ASP A 257 1.78 6.71 -7.78
C ASP A 257 2.11 5.94 -9.06
N TYR A 258 3.31 6.17 -9.59
CA TYR A 258 3.84 5.53 -10.78
C TYR A 258 4.93 4.55 -10.40
N ASP A 259 4.68 3.24 -10.60
CA ASP A 259 5.51 2.15 -10.10
C ASP A 259 6.01 1.25 -11.22
N LYS A 260 7.19 1.55 -11.73
CA LYS A 260 7.91 0.81 -12.76
C LYS A 260 9.01 -0.10 -12.20
N ARG A 261 8.86 -0.55 -10.97
CA ARG A 261 9.79 -1.52 -10.39
C ARG A 261 9.55 -2.90 -11.01
N ASN A 262 10.65 -3.64 -11.21
CA ASN A 262 10.57 -5.01 -11.71
C ASN A 262 9.74 -5.94 -10.80
N GLN A 263 9.76 -5.71 -9.49
CA GLN A 263 8.93 -6.42 -8.51
C GLN A 263 8.75 -5.54 -7.25
N LYS A 264 7.62 -5.73 -6.55
CA LYS A 264 7.29 -4.93 -5.35
C LYS A 264 8.08 -5.38 -4.11
N PHE A 265 8.41 -6.65 -4.05
CA PHE A 265 9.22 -7.26 -3.00
C PHE A 265 10.61 -7.59 -3.55
N GLN A 266 11.69 -7.31 -2.79
CA GLN A 266 13.08 -7.49 -3.23
C GLN A 266 13.39 -6.82 -4.58
N THR A 267 12.92 -5.58 -4.76
CA THR A 267 13.15 -4.79 -5.97
C THR A 267 14.63 -4.69 -6.29
N SER A 268 15.02 -5.09 -7.50
CA SER A 268 16.40 -5.01 -7.99
C SER A 268 16.60 -3.97 -9.08
N ASP A 269 15.53 -3.60 -9.81
CA ASP A 269 15.60 -2.68 -10.93
C ASP A 269 14.32 -1.84 -11.06
N GLY A 270 14.43 -0.70 -11.75
CA GLY A 270 13.32 0.19 -12.05
C GLY A 270 13.16 1.31 -11.02
N PHE A 271 12.01 1.97 -11.05
CA PHE A 271 11.76 3.12 -10.19
C PHE A 271 10.31 3.20 -9.72
N ARG A 272 10.10 3.93 -8.63
CA ARG A 272 8.78 4.36 -8.17
C ARG A 272 8.79 5.84 -7.90
N SER A 273 7.82 6.56 -8.47
CA SER A 273 7.58 8.00 -8.30
C SER A 273 6.22 8.20 -7.66
N SER A 274 6.17 8.86 -6.51
CA SER A 274 4.92 9.14 -5.79
C SER A 274 4.82 10.61 -5.47
N TYR A 275 3.73 11.25 -5.88
CA TYR A 275 3.39 12.62 -5.53
C TYR A 275 2.06 12.65 -4.79
N ASN A 276 2.04 13.38 -3.69
CA ASN A 276 0.86 13.54 -2.85
C ASN A 276 0.63 15.02 -2.59
N ILE A 277 -0.61 15.48 -2.76
CA ILE A 277 -1.03 16.85 -2.44
C ILE A 277 -2.26 16.82 -1.54
N ASN A 278 -2.18 17.55 -0.43
CA ASN A 278 -3.24 17.69 0.56
C ASN A 278 -3.73 19.13 0.57
N ILE A 279 -4.95 19.35 0.10
CA ILE A 279 -5.56 20.67 -0.13
C ILE A 279 -6.60 20.93 0.96
N PRO A 280 -6.52 22.03 1.72
CA PRO A 280 -7.52 22.38 2.70
C PRO A 280 -8.82 22.85 2.02
N LEU A 281 -9.95 22.23 2.37
CA LEU A 281 -11.29 22.67 1.96
C LEU A 281 -11.93 23.57 3.02
N ILE A 282 -11.89 23.13 4.28
CA ILE A 282 -12.39 23.84 5.44
C ILE A 282 -11.23 23.84 6.42
N SER A 283 -10.73 25.01 6.78
CA SER A 283 -9.66 25.14 7.75
C SER A 283 -9.53 26.60 8.18
N GLU A 284 -9.32 26.83 9.48
CA GLU A 284 -9.01 28.14 10.01
C GLU A 284 -7.63 28.60 9.56
N VAL A 285 -6.64 27.70 9.66
CA VAL A 285 -5.28 27.93 9.14
C VAL A 285 -5.09 27.07 7.89
N SER A 286 -5.51 27.63 6.76
CA SER A 286 -5.50 26.91 5.48
C SER A 286 -4.09 26.53 5.06
N THR A 287 -3.69 25.29 5.26
CA THR A 287 -2.35 24.78 4.98
C THR A 287 -2.37 23.78 3.82
N LEU A 288 -1.64 24.10 2.77
CA LEU A 288 -1.37 23.21 1.64
C LEU A 288 -0.13 22.40 1.92
N THR A 289 -0.25 21.08 1.85
CA THR A 289 0.90 20.18 2.01
C THR A 289 1.12 19.37 0.75
N ASN A 290 2.35 19.33 0.28
CA ASN A 290 2.76 18.47 -0.83
C ASN A 290 3.95 17.61 -0.43
N SER A 291 4.04 16.39 -1.00
CA SER A 291 5.20 15.53 -0.84
C SER A 291 5.51 14.77 -2.12
N TYR A 292 6.79 14.63 -2.39
CA TYR A 292 7.30 13.86 -3.51
C TYR A 292 8.31 12.85 -3.00
N VAL A 293 8.16 11.61 -3.46
CA VAL A 293 9.08 10.51 -3.16
C VAL A 293 9.48 9.86 -4.47
N TYR A 294 10.77 9.81 -4.73
CA TYR A 294 11.32 9.07 -5.86
C TYR A 294 12.30 8.03 -5.34
N ASN A 295 12.14 6.78 -5.78
CA ASN A 295 13.07 5.70 -5.50
C ASN A 295 13.50 5.08 -6.82
N TYR A 296 14.80 4.99 -7.04
CA TYR A 296 15.42 4.34 -8.19
C TYR A 296 16.24 3.16 -7.70
N TYR A 297 16.12 2.04 -8.38
CA TYR A 297 16.83 0.80 -8.08
C TYR A 297 17.61 0.38 -9.30
N THR A 298 18.83 -0.10 -9.09
CA THR A 298 19.68 -0.62 -10.16
C THR A 298 20.72 -1.57 -9.57
N GLU A 299 21.16 -2.50 -10.37
CA GLU A 299 22.27 -3.38 -10.06
C GLU A 299 23.56 -2.73 -10.60
N LEU A 300 24.44 -2.29 -9.70
CA LEU A 300 25.73 -1.68 -10.07
C LEU A 300 26.82 -2.73 -10.31
N TYR A 301 26.76 -3.84 -9.59
CA TYR A 301 27.65 -5.00 -9.70
C TYR A 301 26.79 -6.26 -9.57
N GLU A 302 27.31 -7.40 -9.96
CA GLU A 302 26.66 -8.70 -9.81
C GLU A 302 26.18 -8.91 -8.36
N ASP A 303 24.90 -9.19 -8.18
CA ASP A 303 24.20 -9.36 -6.88
C ASP A 303 24.22 -8.12 -5.96
N ASN A 304 24.58 -6.93 -6.46
CA ASN A 304 24.61 -5.69 -5.69
C ASN A 304 23.46 -4.77 -6.09
N ILE A 305 22.41 -4.75 -5.31
CA ILE A 305 21.28 -3.85 -5.55
C ILE A 305 21.53 -2.51 -4.86
N SER A 306 21.53 -1.46 -5.64
CA SER A 306 21.67 -0.08 -5.18
C SER A 306 20.36 0.66 -5.30
N LYS A 307 20.01 1.42 -4.26
CA LYS A 307 18.79 2.24 -4.18
C LYS A 307 19.17 3.69 -3.95
N PHE A 308 18.67 4.57 -4.79
CA PHE A 308 18.71 6.02 -4.63
C PHE A 308 17.31 6.54 -4.30
N SER A 309 17.21 7.40 -3.30
CA SER A 309 15.92 7.92 -2.85
C SER A 309 15.97 9.43 -2.65
N VAL A 310 14.98 10.11 -3.20
CA VAL A 310 14.72 11.54 -3.00
C VAL A 310 13.38 11.66 -2.25
N TYR A 311 13.35 12.51 -1.24
CA TYR A 311 12.14 12.87 -0.52
C TYR A 311 12.08 14.38 -0.35
N ILE A 312 11.00 14.97 -0.81
CA ILE A 312 10.71 16.40 -0.65
C ILE A 312 9.33 16.52 -0.05
N LYS A 313 9.20 17.32 0.98
CA LYS A 313 7.90 17.66 1.56
C LYS A 313 7.86 19.13 1.91
N ALA A 314 6.74 19.77 1.57
CA ALA A 314 6.50 21.18 1.84
C ALA A 314 5.11 21.35 2.46
N THR A 315 5.01 22.25 3.42
CA THR A 315 3.74 22.67 4.03
C THR A 315 3.72 24.20 4.12
N ASN A 316 2.71 24.83 3.53
CA ASN A 316 2.64 26.27 3.42
C ASN A 316 1.23 26.76 3.76
N SER A 317 1.13 27.82 4.54
CA SER A 317 -0.15 28.50 4.75
C SER A 317 -0.56 29.26 3.49
N LEU A 318 -1.83 29.16 3.11
CA LEU A 318 -2.43 29.89 1.99
C LEU A 318 -2.91 31.29 2.40
N LYS A 319 -2.90 31.63 3.69
CA LYS A 319 -3.42 32.89 4.24
C LYS A 319 -2.36 33.84 4.84
N ASN A 320 -1.07 33.60 4.54
CA ASN A 320 0.04 34.34 5.17
C ASN A 320 0.11 34.22 6.70
N GLU A 321 -0.45 33.17 7.26
CA GLU A 321 -0.39 32.83 8.68
C GLU A 321 0.72 31.80 8.95
N ASN A 322 1.08 31.63 10.21
CA ASN A 322 2.00 30.57 10.58
C ASN A 322 1.32 29.20 10.44
N VAL A 323 1.99 28.26 9.81
CA VAL A 323 1.56 26.86 9.79
C VAL A 323 1.39 26.35 11.22
N LYS A 324 0.28 25.65 11.50
CA LYS A 324 0.03 25.06 12.82
C LYS A 324 1.17 24.13 13.22
N LEU A 325 1.56 24.12 14.48
CA LEU A 325 2.63 23.25 14.99
C LEU A 325 2.37 21.77 14.71
N SER A 326 1.11 21.35 14.78
CA SER A 326 0.69 19.98 14.44
C SER A 326 0.83 19.63 12.95
N GLU A 327 0.99 20.60 12.06
CA GLU A 327 1.16 20.45 10.62
C GLU A 327 2.58 20.74 10.16
N ARG A 328 3.46 21.23 11.05
CA ARG A 328 4.86 21.43 10.76
C ARG A 328 5.59 20.10 10.58
N LEU A 329 6.64 20.15 9.79
CA LEU A 329 7.34 18.98 9.32
C LEU A 329 8.56 18.67 10.20
N TYR A 330 8.66 17.43 10.63
CA TYR A 330 9.85 16.87 11.26
C TYR A 330 10.43 15.79 10.34
N ILE A 331 11.76 15.77 10.22
CA ILE A 331 12.40 14.75 9.37
C ILE A 331 12.25 13.36 10.01
N PRO A 332 11.72 12.36 9.29
CA PRO A 332 11.57 11.02 9.84
C PRO A 332 12.93 10.36 10.15
N ASN A 333 13.06 9.65 11.26
CA ASN A 333 14.29 8.96 11.68
C ASN A 333 14.85 8.01 10.63
N ARG A 334 14.00 7.34 9.87
CA ARG A 334 14.43 6.46 8.76
C ARG A 334 15.17 7.20 7.63
N ARG A 335 15.04 8.54 7.57
CA ARG A 335 15.67 9.39 6.55
C ARG A 335 16.86 10.19 7.08
N LEU A 336 16.97 10.29 8.40
CA LEU A 336 18.11 10.94 9.06
C LEU A 336 18.49 10.10 10.29
N ARG A 337 19.40 9.15 10.11
CA ARG A 337 19.87 8.24 11.18
C ARG A 337 20.91 8.94 12.04
N GLY A 338 21.00 8.54 13.30
CA GLY A 338 21.99 9.09 14.25
C GLY A 338 21.57 10.38 14.96
N PHE A 339 20.36 10.88 14.67
CA PHE A 339 19.79 12.04 15.35
C PHE A 339 18.56 11.63 16.16
N GLU A 340 18.34 12.32 17.28
CA GLU A 340 17.13 12.12 18.09
C GLU A 340 15.91 12.63 17.34
N SER A 341 14.81 11.85 17.39
CA SER A 341 13.59 12.16 16.68
C SER A 341 13.00 13.50 17.12
N GLY A 342 12.58 14.32 16.15
CA GLY A 342 11.96 15.61 16.42
C GLY A 342 12.93 16.70 16.89
N LYS A 343 14.21 16.39 17.13
CA LYS A 343 15.21 17.36 17.60
C LYS A 343 16.13 17.89 16.49
N VAL A 344 15.62 18.01 15.28
CA VAL A 344 16.30 18.62 14.14
C VAL A 344 15.40 19.65 13.50
N GLY A 345 15.88 20.87 13.31
CA GLY A 345 15.15 21.95 12.63
C GLY A 345 14.99 23.21 13.47
N PRO A 346 14.06 24.10 13.11
CA PRO A 346 13.81 25.36 13.78
C PRO A 346 13.35 25.20 15.24
N LYS A 347 13.68 26.18 16.07
CA LYS A 347 13.30 26.25 17.48
C LYS A 347 12.50 27.51 17.77
N ASP A 348 11.63 27.44 18.80
CA ASP A 348 11.02 28.57 19.51
C ASP A 348 11.40 28.43 20.99
N GLY A 349 12.29 29.30 21.48
CA GLY A 349 12.96 29.08 22.76
C GLY A 349 13.81 27.80 22.73
N ASN A 350 13.54 26.88 23.64
CA ASN A 350 14.24 25.59 23.73
C ASN A 350 13.55 24.49 22.91
N ASP A 351 12.32 24.71 22.44
CA ASP A 351 11.49 23.70 21.80
C ASP A 351 11.73 23.63 20.30
N PHE A 352 11.91 22.42 19.77
CA PHE A 352 11.92 22.19 18.36
C PHE A 352 10.49 22.21 17.82
N ILE A 353 10.22 23.13 16.91
CA ILE A 353 8.87 23.41 16.38
C ILE A 353 8.62 22.83 14.98
N GLY A 354 9.61 22.11 14.42
CA GLY A 354 9.53 21.64 13.03
C GLY A 354 9.67 22.74 12.00
N GLY A 355 9.84 22.37 10.75
CA GLY A 355 9.99 23.26 9.59
C GLY A 355 8.79 23.24 8.66
N ASN A 356 8.85 24.07 7.62
CA ASN A 356 7.87 24.06 6.54
C ASN A 356 8.35 23.23 5.33
N TYR A 357 9.64 22.92 5.27
CA TYR A 357 10.25 22.19 4.17
C TYR A 357 11.16 21.09 4.70
N ILE A 358 11.11 19.94 4.05
CA ILE A 358 12.03 18.83 4.25
C ILE A 358 12.55 18.38 2.88
N THR A 359 13.85 18.22 2.78
CA THR A 359 14.49 17.56 1.64
C THR A 359 15.46 16.52 2.18
N SER A 360 15.40 15.31 1.64
CA SER A 360 16.33 14.23 2.01
C SER A 360 16.73 13.45 0.78
N PHE A 361 18.03 13.21 0.67
CA PHE A 361 18.63 12.32 -0.31
C PHE A 361 19.25 11.14 0.43
N SER A 362 19.05 9.94 -0.08
CA SER A 362 19.71 8.75 0.46
C SER A 362 20.14 7.81 -0.66
N ALA A 363 21.30 7.21 -0.46
CA ALA A 363 21.81 6.12 -1.26
C ALA A 363 22.08 4.94 -0.34
N SER A 364 21.69 3.76 -0.76
CA SER A 364 21.99 2.51 -0.05
C SER A 364 22.30 1.43 -1.07
N SER A 365 23.19 0.52 -0.69
CA SER A 365 23.61 -0.58 -1.53
C SER A 365 23.63 -1.86 -0.70
N SER A 366 23.16 -2.97 -1.26
CA SER A 366 23.33 -4.28 -0.64
C SER A 366 24.80 -4.69 -0.71
N ILE A 367 25.28 -5.38 0.32
CA ILE A 367 26.60 -6.01 0.27
C ILE A 367 26.38 -7.37 -0.38
N PRO A 368 27.11 -7.71 -1.47
CA PRO A 368 27.06 -9.05 -2.05
C PRO A 368 27.36 -10.09 -0.96
N LYS A 369 26.69 -11.22 -1.02
CA LYS A 369 27.02 -12.34 -0.14
C LYS A 369 28.45 -12.76 -0.46
N ILE A 370 29.34 -12.53 0.48
CA ILE A 370 30.68 -13.13 0.45
C ILE A 370 30.43 -14.62 0.77
N LEU A 371 30.61 -15.48 -0.22
CA LEU A 371 30.55 -16.93 -0.08
C LEU A 371 31.71 -17.42 0.82
#